data_ef490f1c13b3b920b9f329c88ac2f0cc
#
_entry.id   ef490f1c13b3b920b9f329c88ac2f0cc
#
_cell.length_a   1.000
_cell.length_b   1.000
_cell.length_c   1.000
_cell.angle_alpha   90.00
_cell.angle_beta   90.00
_cell.angle_gamma   90.00
#
_symmetry.space_group_name_H-M   'P 1'
#
loop_
_entity.id
_entity.type
_entity.pdbx_description
1 polymer ?
#
loop_
_entity_poly.entity_id
_entity_poly.type
_entity_poly.pdbx_seq_one_letter_code
_entity_poly.pdbx_strand_id
1 'polypeptide(L)'
;MLGLRFSVRSLLAILVVWLGIILLASPAQAAGDPYVSQYLRVTEPVAIDLDGNQTRLFAPDDFVVGKRLFENNCKNCHLGGTTLPNPSVSLSLAALQGAVPQRDNINNLVDYLRQPMTYDGTEENYVCRQVPGSWLPQKQVEKLAAFILRAAQKAPGWGTSDF
;
A
#
# COMPACT_ATOMS: atom_id res chain seq x y z
N MET A 1 27.36 55.11 4.42
CA MET A 1 27.57 53.78 3.75
C MET A 1 28.54 52.98 4.60
N LEU A 2 28.02 52.09 5.49
CA LEU A 2 28.87 51.19 6.30
C LEU A 2 29.31 50.02 5.41
N GLY A 3 30.56 50.07 4.96
CA GLY A 3 31.18 48.96 4.23
C GLY A 3 31.50 47.84 5.21
N LEU A 4 30.66 46.76 5.19
CA LEU A 4 30.88 45.57 5.99
C LEU A 4 32.09 44.81 5.42
N ARG A 5 33.30 45.09 5.99
CA ARG A 5 34.52 44.34 5.63
C ARG A 5 34.49 42.99 6.36
N PHE A 6 33.83 41.96 5.77
CA PHE A 6 33.99 40.61 6.23
C PHE A 6 35.43 40.12 6.01
N SER A 7 36.11 39.78 7.10
CA SER A 7 37.47 39.23 6.99
C SER A 7 37.36 37.77 6.44
N VAL A 8 38.34 37.34 5.67
CA VAL A 8 38.42 35.96 5.14
C VAL A 8 38.28 34.91 6.26
N ARG A 9 38.77 35.27 7.48
CA ARG A 9 38.62 34.42 8.68
C ARG A 9 37.17 34.25 9.10
N SER A 10 36.34 35.29 9.02
CA SER A 10 34.90 35.21 9.34
C SER A 10 34.13 34.35 8.31
N LEU A 11 34.49 34.48 7.04
CA LEU A 11 33.88 33.64 5.98
C LEU A 11 34.26 32.17 6.15
N LEU A 12 35.50 31.86 6.48
CA LEU A 12 35.94 30.49 6.77
C LEU A 12 35.22 29.90 7.99
N ALA A 13 35.07 30.67 9.06
CA ALA A 13 34.32 30.20 10.24
C ALA A 13 32.85 29.90 9.93
N ILE A 14 32.19 30.75 9.15
CA ILE A 14 30.80 30.52 8.72
C ILE A 14 30.72 29.25 7.85
N LEU A 15 31.64 29.04 6.93
CA LEU A 15 31.66 27.88 6.04
C LEU A 15 31.86 26.58 6.81
N VAL A 16 32.74 26.57 7.83
CA VAL A 16 32.96 25.40 8.70
C VAL A 16 31.72 25.10 9.53
N VAL A 17 31.04 26.09 10.06
CA VAL A 17 29.79 25.92 10.82
C VAL A 17 28.68 25.34 9.90
N TRP A 18 28.54 25.89 8.70
CA TRP A 18 27.58 25.39 7.73
C TRP A 18 27.87 23.95 7.30
N LEU A 19 29.15 23.63 7.05
CA LEU A 19 29.54 22.25 6.72
C LEU A 19 29.27 21.30 7.90
N GLY A 20 29.51 21.73 9.13
CA GLY A 20 29.20 20.97 10.33
C GLY A 20 27.71 20.67 10.48
N ILE A 21 26.83 21.64 10.20
CA ILE A 21 25.37 21.47 10.26
C ILE A 21 24.89 20.47 9.20
N ILE A 22 25.45 20.53 7.99
CA ILE A 22 25.09 19.59 6.90
C ILE A 22 25.52 18.17 7.25
N LEU A 23 26.68 17.99 7.86
CA LEU A 23 27.19 16.66 8.26
C LEU A 23 26.44 16.06 9.46
N LEU A 24 25.81 16.89 10.30
CA LEU A 24 25.00 16.47 11.45
C LEU A 24 23.52 16.29 11.10
N ALA A 25 23.10 16.72 9.90
CA ALA A 25 21.76 16.46 9.41
C ALA A 25 21.63 14.96 9.10
N SER A 26 21.28 14.16 10.11
CA SER A 26 20.85 12.79 9.89
C SER A 26 19.68 12.80 8.89
N PRO A 27 19.67 11.93 7.86
CA PRO A 27 18.50 11.79 7.02
C PRO A 27 17.31 11.50 7.94
N ALA A 28 16.32 12.37 7.96
CA ALA A 28 15.06 12.10 8.62
C ALA A 28 14.51 10.83 7.95
N GLN A 29 14.69 9.68 8.59
CA GLN A 29 14.00 8.47 8.19
C GLN A 29 12.53 8.81 8.35
N ALA A 30 11.82 8.88 7.22
CA ALA A 30 10.39 9.03 7.23
C ALA A 30 9.85 7.90 8.12
N ALA A 31 9.26 8.26 9.25
CA ALA A 31 8.66 7.29 10.16
C ALA A 31 7.67 6.49 9.31
N GLY A 32 7.92 5.18 9.16
CA GLY A 32 7.09 4.30 8.34
C GLY A 32 5.64 4.39 8.81
N ASP A 33 4.70 4.15 7.91
CA ASP A 33 3.27 4.19 8.25
C ASP A 33 2.98 3.23 9.43
N PRO A 34 2.45 3.73 10.57
CA PRO A 34 2.21 2.90 11.76
C PRO A 34 1.27 1.73 11.50
N TYR A 35 0.30 1.90 10.60
CA TYR A 35 -0.60 0.81 10.24
C TYR A 35 0.15 -0.33 9.54
N VAL A 36 1.05 0.02 8.61
CA VAL A 36 1.85 -0.96 7.86
C VAL A 36 2.81 -1.69 8.80
N SER A 37 3.48 -0.98 9.70
CA SER A 37 4.46 -1.59 10.60
C SER A 37 3.81 -2.40 11.73
N GLN A 38 2.74 -1.89 12.35
CA GLN A 38 2.14 -2.49 13.55
C GLN A 38 1.09 -3.55 13.21
N TYR A 39 0.13 -3.23 12.32
CA TYR A 39 -0.98 -4.13 12.02
C TYR A 39 -0.66 -5.10 10.87
N LEU A 40 0.03 -4.65 9.82
CA LEU A 40 0.45 -5.54 8.75
C LEU A 40 1.75 -6.28 9.07
N ARG A 41 2.47 -5.86 10.12
CA ARG A 41 3.77 -6.41 10.53
C ARG A 41 4.77 -6.41 9.37
N VAL A 42 4.88 -5.26 8.70
CA VAL A 42 5.80 -5.05 7.59
C VAL A 42 6.83 -4.00 7.97
N THR A 43 8.00 -4.44 8.42
CA THR A 43 9.18 -3.62 8.77
C THR A 43 10.33 -3.86 7.81
N GLU A 44 10.26 -4.94 7.03
CA GLU A 44 11.23 -5.38 6.03
C GLU A 44 10.48 -5.92 4.78
N PRO A 45 11.15 -6.16 3.65
CA PRO A 45 10.49 -6.72 2.48
C PRO A 45 9.81 -8.07 2.77
N VAL A 46 8.54 -8.18 2.39
CA VAL A 46 7.70 -9.36 2.61
C VAL A 46 7.39 -10.04 1.29
N ALA A 47 7.54 -11.36 1.27
CA ALA A 47 7.12 -12.19 0.14
C ALA A 47 5.59 -12.33 0.12
N ILE A 48 4.98 -11.96 -1.00
CA ILE A 48 3.55 -12.16 -1.27
C ILE A 48 3.42 -13.12 -2.46
N ASP A 49 2.47 -14.02 -2.37
CA ASP A 49 2.16 -14.98 -3.43
C ASP A 49 1.78 -14.25 -4.73
N LEU A 50 2.44 -14.63 -5.82
CA LEU A 50 2.23 -14.02 -7.12
C LEU A 50 1.17 -14.77 -7.94
N ASP A 51 1.20 -16.10 -7.96
CA ASP A 51 0.40 -16.95 -8.85
C ASP A 51 0.10 -18.36 -8.29
N GLY A 52 0.35 -18.59 -7.01
CA GLY A 52 0.23 -19.90 -6.36
C GLY A 52 1.51 -20.76 -6.41
N ASN A 53 2.50 -20.39 -7.23
CA ASN A 53 3.77 -21.13 -7.38
C ASN A 53 4.99 -20.26 -7.07
N GLN A 54 4.88 -18.96 -7.28
CA GLN A 54 5.95 -18.00 -7.12
C GLN A 54 5.56 -16.91 -6.13
N THR A 55 6.55 -16.37 -5.43
CA THR A 55 6.36 -15.19 -4.59
C THR A 55 7.19 -14.03 -5.12
N ARG A 56 6.75 -12.80 -4.78
CA ARG A 56 7.51 -11.58 -5.03
C ARG A 56 7.67 -10.78 -3.74
N LEU A 57 8.85 -10.20 -3.56
CA LEU A 57 9.13 -9.32 -2.43
C LEU A 57 8.53 -7.93 -2.69
N PHE A 58 7.80 -7.44 -1.68
CA PHE A 58 7.29 -6.08 -1.61
C PHE A 58 7.94 -5.36 -0.43
N ALA A 59 8.50 -4.19 -0.68
CA ALA A 59 9.11 -3.36 0.36
C ALA A 59 8.03 -2.70 1.24
N PRO A 60 8.35 -2.26 2.47
CA PRO A 60 7.41 -1.52 3.33
C PRO A 60 6.72 -0.35 2.62
N ASP A 61 7.46 0.41 1.81
CA ASP A 61 6.92 1.53 1.03
C ASP A 61 5.87 1.08 -0.02
N ASP A 62 5.97 -0.13 -0.54
CA ASP A 62 4.97 -0.67 -1.47
C ASP A 62 3.62 -0.84 -0.78
N PHE A 63 3.63 -1.29 0.48
CA PHE A 63 2.41 -1.41 1.29
C PHE A 63 1.84 -0.04 1.70
N VAL A 64 2.68 0.95 1.96
CA VAL A 64 2.24 2.33 2.21
C VAL A 64 1.55 2.91 0.97
N VAL A 65 2.12 2.70 -0.21
CA VAL A 65 1.48 3.09 -1.48
C VAL A 65 0.18 2.34 -1.70
N GLY A 66 0.17 1.01 -1.50
CA GLY A 66 -1.01 0.15 -1.63
C GLY A 66 -2.14 0.58 -0.70
N LYS A 67 -1.82 0.87 0.58
CA LYS A 67 -2.76 1.42 1.57
C LYS A 67 -3.40 2.72 1.08
N ARG A 68 -2.59 3.67 0.62
CA ARG A 68 -3.08 4.95 0.10
C ARG A 68 -4.00 4.77 -1.11
N LEU A 69 -3.65 3.86 -2.01
CA LEU A 69 -4.49 3.52 -3.16
C LEU A 69 -5.82 2.92 -2.71
N PHE A 70 -5.80 2.03 -1.73
CA PHE A 70 -7.00 1.45 -1.14
C PHE A 70 -7.89 2.52 -0.47
N GLU A 71 -7.31 3.37 0.36
CA GLU A 71 -8.03 4.44 1.04
C GLU A 71 -8.70 5.42 0.07
N ASN A 72 -8.03 5.76 -1.01
CA ASN A 72 -8.52 6.72 -1.98
C ASN A 72 -9.58 6.15 -2.95
N ASN A 73 -9.56 4.84 -3.19
CA ASN A 73 -10.35 4.26 -4.29
C ASN A 73 -11.33 3.17 -3.84
N CYS A 74 -11.09 2.51 -2.71
CA CYS A 74 -11.81 1.30 -2.32
C CYS A 74 -12.54 1.43 -0.97
N LYS A 75 -11.99 2.22 -0.05
CA LYS A 75 -12.42 2.33 1.35
C LYS A 75 -13.91 2.71 1.50
N ASN A 76 -14.47 3.49 0.57
CA ASN A 76 -15.87 3.89 0.66
C ASN A 76 -16.85 2.70 0.65
N CYS A 77 -16.48 1.63 -0.07
CA CYS A 77 -17.25 0.37 -0.10
C CYS A 77 -16.61 -0.72 0.78
N HIS A 78 -15.30 -0.66 1.03
CA HIS A 78 -14.55 -1.69 1.74
C HIS A 78 -13.95 -1.19 3.06
N LEU A 79 -14.76 -0.59 3.93
CA LEU A 79 -14.28 -0.12 5.23
C LEU A 79 -13.80 -1.29 6.08
N GLY A 80 -12.52 -1.25 6.53
CA GLY A 80 -11.92 -2.33 7.30
C GLY A 80 -11.93 -3.70 6.60
N GLY A 81 -11.99 -3.72 5.28
CA GLY A 81 -12.06 -4.96 4.49
C GLY A 81 -13.45 -5.58 4.39
N THR A 82 -14.48 -4.98 5.00
CA THR A 82 -15.88 -5.35 4.73
C THR A 82 -16.31 -4.92 3.34
N THR A 83 -17.49 -5.27 2.91
CA THR A 83 -18.07 -4.79 1.64
C THR A 83 -19.47 -4.26 1.87
N LEU A 84 -19.74 -3.07 1.38
CA LEU A 84 -21.04 -2.41 1.40
C LEU A 84 -21.48 -2.15 -0.05
N PRO A 85 -22.74 -2.31 -0.45
CA PRO A 85 -23.87 -2.92 0.23
C PRO A 85 -23.98 -4.44 0.01
N ASN A 86 -25.06 -5.04 0.52
CA ASN A 86 -25.40 -6.46 0.43
C ASN A 86 -25.72 -6.97 -1.02
N PRO A 87 -25.31 -8.23 -1.43
CA PRO A 87 -24.59 -9.18 -0.61
C PRO A 87 -23.11 -8.82 -0.48
N SER A 88 -22.65 -8.76 0.76
CA SER A 88 -21.29 -8.31 1.06
C SER A 88 -20.33 -9.50 1.07
N VAL A 89 -19.59 -9.68 0.00
CA VAL A 89 -18.41 -10.55 0.04
C VAL A 89 -17.26 -9.73 0.56
N SER A 90 -16.80 -10.03 1.78
CA SER A 90 -15.71 -9.29 2.42
C SER A 90 -14.36 -9.54 1.74
N LEU A 91 -13.36 -8.71 2.09
CA LEU A 91 -11.97 -8.93 1.69
C LEU A 91 -11.20 -9.77 2.73
N SER A 92 -11.89 -10.58 3.53
CA SER A 92 -11.25 -11.54 4.42
C SER A 92 -10.48 -12.58 3.61
N LEU A 93 -9.43 -13.17 4.21
CA LEU A 93 -8.65 -14.19 3.52
C LEU A 93 -9.53 -15.37 3.06
N ALA A 94 -10.44 -15.82 3.91
CA ALA A 94 -11.37 -16.89 3.57
C ALA A 94 -12.28 -16.53 2.38
N ALA A 95 -12.77 -15.29 2.31
CA ALA A 95 -13.59 -14.84 1.19
C ALA A 95 -12.76 -14.72 -0.10
N LEU A 96 -11.53 -14.25 -0.02
CA LEU A 96 -10.64 -14.19 -1.19
C LEU A 96 -10.29 -15.58 -1.72
N GLN A 97 -10.07 -16.55 -0.83
CA GLN A 97 -9.81 -17.95 -1.18
C GLN A 97 -11.05 -18.69 -1.72
N GLY A 98 -12.24 -18.35 -1.24
CA GLY A 98 -13.48 -18.99 -1.67
C GLY A 98 -14.04 -18.47 -2.99
N ALA A 99 -13.50 -17.38 -3.56
CA ALA A 99 -13.94 -16.85 -4.84
C ALA A 99 -13.56 -17.77 -6.01
N VAL A 100 -14.27 -17.67 -7.11
CA VAL A 100 -13.97 -18.40 -8.36
C VAL A 100 -13.76 -17.39 -9.50
N PRO A 101 -12.56 -17.32 -10.10
CA PRO A 101 -11.31 -17.90 -9.59
C PRO A 101 -10.90 -17.33 -8.23
N GLN A 102 -10.06 -18.05 -7.49
CA GLN A 102 -9.50 -17.56 -6.21
C GLN A 102 -8.82 -16.20 -6.41
N ARG A 103 -8.91 -15.33 -5.37
CA ARG A 103 -8.39 -13.95 -5.41
C ARG A 103 -7.33 -13.71 -4.33
N ASP A 104 -6.63 -14.76 -3.92
CA ASP A 104 -5.72 -14.79 -2.77
C ASP A 104 -4.23 -14.66 -3.14
N ASN A 105 -3.95 -14.37 -4.41
CA ASN A 105 -2.61 -14.06 -4.92
C ASN A 105 -2.64 -12.77 -5.78
N ILE A 106 -1.45 -12.22 -6.08
CA ILE A 106 -1.33 -10.93 -6.77
C ILE A 106 -1.99 -10.97 -8.15
N ASN A 107 -1.67 -11.96 -8.97
CA ASN A 107 -2.13 -12.00 -10.36
C ASN A 107 -3.67 -12.12 -10.41
N ASN A 108 -4.24 -13.06 -9.68
CA ASN A 108 -5.67 -13.28 -9.68
C ASN A 108 -6.45 -12.07 -9.12
N LEU A 109 -5.91 -11.42 -8.07
CA LEU A 109 -6.56 -10.22 -7.52
C LEU A 109 -6.43 -9.03 -8.47
N VAL A 110 -5.31 -8.89 -9.17
CA VAL A 110 -5.13 -7.87 -10.22
C VAL A 110 -6.07 -8.13 -11.39
N ASP A 111 -6.17 -9.37 -11.86
CA ASP A 111 -7.09 -9.75 -12.94
C ASP A 111 -8.54 -9.41 -12.57
N TYR A 112 -8.95 -9.76 -11.35
CA TYR A 112 -10.25 -9.35 -10.82
C TYR A 112 -10.44 -7.83 -10.82
N LEU A 113 -9.46 -7.05 -10.37
CA LEU A 113 -9.56 -5.59 -10.38
C LEU A 113 -9.63 -5.02 -11.81
N ARG A 114 -9.02 -5.70 -12.78
CA ARG A 114 -9.08 -5.33 -14.20
C ARG A 114 -10.39 -5.68 -14.86
N GLN A 115 -10.98 -6.81 -14.47
CA GLN A 115 -12.26 -7.30 -14.97
C GLN A 115 -13.05 -7.94 -13.81
N PRO A 116 -13.79 -7.13 -13.03
CA PRO A 116 -14.55 -7.64 -11.91
C PRO A 116 -15.63 -8.65 -12.35
N MET A 117 -15.60 -9.83 -11.73
CA MET A 117 -16.58 -10.89 -11.91
C MET A 117 -17.38 -11.11 -10.63
N THR A 118 -18.54 -11.74 -10.71
CA THR A 118 -19.27 -12.23 -9.54
C THR A 118 -18.39 -13.15 -8.69
N TYR A 119 -18.84 -13.48 -7.48
CA TYR A 119 -18.04 -14.30 -6.56
C TYR A 119 -17.79 -15.72 -7.10
N ASP A 120 -18.77 -16.27 -7.81
CA ASP A 120 -18.70 -17.55 -8.48
C ASP A 120 -18.07 -17.50 -9.89
N GLY A 121 -17.70 -16.32 -10.36
CA GLY A 121 -17.04 -16.10 -11.65
C GLY A 121 -17.93 -16.23 -12.87
N THR A 122 -19.25 -16.30 -12.71
CA THR A 122 -20.18 -16.61 -13.83
C THR A 122 -20.55 -15.39 -14.66
N GLU A 123 -20.56 -14.18 -14.04
CA GLU A 123 -21.01 -12.96 -14.69
C GLU A 123 -20.10 -11.77 -14.35
N GLU A 124 -20.18 -10.70 -15.13
CA GLU A 124 -19.52 -9.44 -14.80
C GLU A 124 -20.13 -8.80 -13.56
N ASN A 125 -19.29 -8.27 -12.69
CA ASN A 125 -19.71 -7.58 -11.47
C ASN A 125 -19.68 -6.06 -11.69
N TYR A 126 -20.84 -5.47 -11.89
CA TYR A 126 -20.98 -4.03 -12.09
C TYR A 126 -20.96 -3.21 -10.78
N VAL A 127 -21.00 -3.85 -9.62
CA VAL A 127 -20.93 -3.19 -8.32
C VAL A 127 -19.49 -2.84 -7.95
N CYS A 128 -18.56 -3.77 -8.18
CA CYS A 128 -17.14 -3.50 -8.03
C CYS A 128 -16.64 -2.69 -9.22
N ARG A 129 -16.00 -1.56 -8.94
CA ARG A 129 -15.50 -0.68 -9.98
C ARG A 129 -14.29 -1.29 -10.69
N GLN A 130 -14.36 -1.40 -12.01
CA GLN A 130 -13.22 -1.76 -12.83
C GLN A 130 -12.08 -0.76 -12.68
N VAL A 131 -10.86 -1.27 -12.57
CA VAL A 131 -9.61 -0.49 -12.44
C VAL A 131 -8.77 -0.66 -13.71
N PRO A 132 -8.99 0.14 -14.77
CA PRO A 132 -8.23 0.02 -16.01
C PRO A 132 -6.77 0.46 -15.84
N GLY A 133 -5.89 0.00 -16.74
CA GLY A 133 -4.47 0.34 -16.72
C GLY A 133 -4.17 1.83 -16.90
N SER A 134 -5.08 2.57 -17.56
CA SER A 134 -5.01 4.03 -17.69
C SER A 134 -5.26 4.77 -16.36
N TRP A 135 -5.99 4.14 -15.43
CA TRP A 135 -6.23 4.69 -14.10
C TRP A 135 -5.13 4.28 -13.10
N LEU A 136 -4.91 2.97 -12.90
CA LEU A 136 -3.80 2.46 -12.09
C LEU A 136 -2.86 1.62 -12.96
N PRO A 137 -1.65 2.11 -13.25
CA PRO A 137 -0.62 1.33 -13.94
C PRO A 137 -0.30 0.03 -13.21
N GLN A 138 0.25 -0.97 -13.94
CA GLN A 138 0.47 -2.34 -13.42
C GLN A 138 1.17 -2.36 -12.05
N LYS A 139 2.27 -1.62 -11.90
CA LYS A 139 3.01 -1.55 -10.63
C LYS A 139 2.18 -0.99 -9.47
N GLN A 140 1.23 -0.12 -9.74
CA GLN A 140 0.38 0.45 -8.69
C GLN A 140 -0.74 -0.50 -8.28
N VAL A 141 -1.40 -1.15 -9.24
CA VAL A 141 -2.44 -2.13 -8.92
C VAL A 141 -1.89 -3.35 -8.18
N GLU A 142 -0.65 -3.76 -8.49
CA GLU A 142 0.04 -4.83 -7.76
C GLU A 142 0.35 -4.44 -6.31
N LYS A 143 0.76 -3.19 -6.04
CA LYS A 143 0.93 -2.69 -4.67
C LYS A 143 -0.40 -2.61 -3.91
N LEU A 144 -1.48 -2.23 -4.59
CA LEU A 144 -2.83 -2.27 -4.05
C LEU A 144 -3.23 -3.70 -3.67
N ALA A 145 -3.02 -4.66 -4.57
CA ALA A 145 -3.28 -6.08 -4.33
C ALA A 145 -2.44 -6.61 -3.16
N ALA A 146 -1.14 -6.30 -3.12
CA ALA A 146 -0.25 -6.69 -2.02
C ALA A 146 -0.74 -6.16 -0.67
N PHE A 147 -1.20 -4.91 -0.60
CA PHE A 147 -1.79 -4.34 0.60
C PHE A 147 -3.04 -5.12 1.03
N ILE A 148 -3.99 -5.36 0.12
CA ILE A 148 -5.23 -6.09 0.42
C ILE A 148 -4.92 -7.49 0.94
N LEU A 149 -4.06 -8.24 0.25
CA LEU A 149 -3.68 -9.60 0.63
C LEU A 149 -2.97 -9.63 1.98
N ARG A 150 -2.06 -8.69 2.23
CA ARG A 150 -1.38 -8.62 3.52
C ARG A 150 -2.31 -8.21 4.64
N ALA A 151 -3.25 -7.29 4.40
CA ALA A 151 -4.27 -6.92 5.37
C ALA A 151 -5.18 -8.11 5.70
N ALA A 152 -5.61 -8.86 4.69
CA ALA A 152 -6.39 -10.09 4.89
C ALA A 152 -5.67 -11.15 5.73
N GLN A 153 -4.33 -11.20 5.65
CA GLN A 153 -3.51 -12.15 6.40
C GLN A 153 -3.19 -11.70 7.83
N LYS A 154 -3.09 -10.40 8.10
CA LYS A 154 -2.46 -9.88 9.31
C LYS A 154 -3.25 -8.82 10.06
N ALA A 155 -4.07 -8.00 9.39
CA ALA A 155 -4.76 -6.92 10.07
C ALA A 155 -5.90 -7.47 10.95
N PRO A 156 -5.92 -7.16 12.26
CA PRO A 156 -7.01 -7.59 13.14
C PRO A 156 -8.36 -7.05 12.66
N GLY A 157 -9.38 -7.90 12.65
CA GLY A 157 -10.74 -7.51 12.27
C GLY A 157 -10.93 -7.20 10.77
N TRP A 158 -9.93 -7.43 9.93
CA TRP A 158 -10.07 -7.18 8.50
C TRP A 158 -11.11 -8.10 7.85
N GLY A 159 -12.10 -7.50 7.21
CA GLY A 159 -13.16 -8.23 6.51
C GLY A 159 -14.19 -8.88 7.44
N THR A 160 -14.20 -8.53 8.73
CA THR A 160 -15.23 -8.96 9.67
C THR A 160 -16.25 -7.85 9.89
N SER A 161 -17.51 -8.23 10.18
CA SER A 161 -18.58 -7.32 10.57
C SER A 161 -18.64 -7.07 12.09
N ASP A 162 -17.77 -7.73 12.85
CA ASP A 162 -17.72 -7.62 14.31
C ASP A 162 -16.89 -6.37 14.68
N PHE A 163 -17.58 -5.30 15.01
CA PHE A 163 -17.03 -4.04 15.50
C PHE A 163 -17.29 -3.87 16.99
#